data_aff3821e692d26a25362cc07e5db2f9f
#
_entry.id   aff3821e692d26a25362cc07e5db2f9f
#
_cell.length_a   1.000
_cell.length_b   1.000
_cell.length_c   1.000
_cell.angle_alpha   90.00
_cell.angle_beta   90.00
_cell.angle_gamma   90.00
#
_symmetry.space_group_name_H-M   'P 1'
#
loop_
_entity.id
_entity.type
_entity.pdbx_description
1 polymer ?
#
loop_
_entity_poly.entity_id
_entity_poly.type
_entity_poly.pdbx_seq_one_letter_code
_entity_poly.pdbx_strand_id
1 'polypeptide(L)'
;ILLNQWANVVRWEMRTRLFLRTAEFLWQEGHTAHETKNEAMEEAQQMNQVYADFVENFLAIPVIQGLKSASERFAGAEETFCIAALMQDGKALQAGTSHFLGQNFAKAFDVKFATKEGKLDYVWATSWGVSTRLMGALIMTHSDDNGLVLPPKLAPIQVAIVPIYKTEEQRIAIALVAEKLKEQLKSKSISVTFDNRDNFKPGYKFNQYEIKG
;
A
#
# COMPACT_ATOMS: atom_id res chain seq x y z
N ILE A 1 10.18 5.39 22.00
CA ILE A 1 10.80 5.80 20.72
C ILE A 1 10.03 5.20 19.59
N LEU A 2 9.63 6.02 18.62
CA LEU A 2 8.91 5.61 17.43
C LEU A 2 9.75 5.99 16.21
N LEU A 3 10.18 5.01 15.42
CA LEU A 3 10.97 5.23 14.21
C LEU A 3 10.24 4.63 13.01
N ASN A 4 10.27 5.35 11.91
CA ASN A 4 9.73 4.91 10.63
C ASN A 4 10.73 5.26 9.53
N GLN A 5 10.90 4.38 8.56
CA GLN A 5 11.73 4.62 7.39
C GLN A 5 11.04 4.17 6.10
N TRP A 6 11.34 4.89 5.03
CA TRP A 6 11.12 4.46 3.66
C TRP A 6 12.49 4.06 3.12
N ALA A 7 12.67 2.81 2.80
CA ALA A 7 13.98 2.28 2.50
C ALA A 7 13.96 1.26 1.37
N ASN A 8 15.14 1.05 0.82
CA ASN A 8 15.44 -0.04 -0.10
C ASN A 8 16.01 -1.22 0.69
N VAL A 9 15.61 -2.43 0.32
CA VAL A 9 16.08 -3.69 0.92
C VAL A 9 16.62 -4.60 -0.15
N VAL A 10 17.81 -5.14 0.11
CA VAL A 10 18.41 -6.21 -0.70
C VAL A 10 18.42 -7.50 0.11
N ARG A 11 17.86 -8.57 -0.47
CA ARG A 11 17.84 -9.91 0.12
C ARG A 11 18.23 -10.94 -0.92
N TRP A 12 18.94 -11.98 -0.49
CA TRP A 12 19.14 -13.12 -1.36
C TRP A 12 17.81 -13.84 -1.61
N GLU A 13 17.40 -13.91 -2.88
CA GLU A 13 16.18 -14.60 -3.29
C GLU A 13 16.48 -15.52 -4.48
N MET A 14 16.33 -16.82 -4.26
CA MET A 14 16.66 -17.82 -5.27
C MET A 14 15.57 -17.96 -6.35
N ARG A 15 14.30 -17.69 -5.98
CA ARG A 15 13.14 -17.79 -6.88
C ARG A 15 12.35 -16.51 -6.88
N THR A 16 12.75 -15.58 -7.73
CA THR A 16 12.09 -14.29 -7.85
C THR A 16 10.72 -14.42 -8.51
N ARG A 17 9.79 -13.57 -8.08
CA ARG A 17 8.47 -13.33 -8.68
C ARG A 17 8.20 -11.84 -8.68
N LEU A 18 7.82 -11.31 -9.81
CA LEU A 18 7.55 -9.88 -9.99
C LEU A 18 6.66 -9.33 -8.87
N PHE A 19 7.09 -8.24 -8.24
CA PHE A 19 6.53 -7.58 -7.05
C PHE A 19 6.40 -8.45 -5.79
N LEU A 20 6.17 -9.75 -5.90
CA LEU A 20 5.88 -10.61 -4.76
C LEU A 20 7.14 -11.06 -4.00
N ARG A 21 8.19 -11.41 -4.77
CA ARG A 21 9.50 -11.81 -4.26
C ARG A 21 10.58 -11.32 -5.20
N THR A 22 11.27 -10.26 -4.82
CA THR A 22 12.38 -9.69 -5.57
C THR A 22 13.62 -9.63 -4.71
N ALA A 23 14.78 -9.70 -5.32
CA ALA A 23 16.05 -9.60 -4.61
C ALA A 23 16.27 -8.19 -4.05
N GLU A 24 15.67 -7.19 -4.65
CA GLU A 24 15.67 -5.80 -4.24
C GLU A 24 14.25 -5.25 -4.28
N PHE A 25 13.82 -4.53 -3.24
CA PHE A 25 12.50 -3.94 -3.16
C PHE A 25 12.45 -2.73 -2.23
N LEU A 26 11.47 -1.88 -2.44
CA LEU A 26 11.17 -0.76 -1.57
C LEU A 26 10.14 -1.18 -0.52
N TRP A 27 10.29 -0.65 0.68
CA TRP A 27 9.35 -0.87 1.76
C TRP A 27 9.21 0.35 2.67
N GLN A 28 8.16 0.34 3.43
CA GLN A 28 7.98 1.12 4.63
C GLN A 28 8.21 0.17 5.81
N GLU A 29 9.00 0.56 6.76
CA GLU A 29 9.31 -0.21 7.95
C GLU A 29 9.35 0.70 9.17
N GLY A 30 8.77 0.24 10.26
CA GLY A 30 8.86 0.91 11.54
C GLY A 30 9.43 0.02 12.62
N HIS A 31 10.12 0.66 13.57
CA HIS A 31 10.65 0.04 14.77
C HIS A 31 10.33 0.94 15.96
N THR A 32 9.79 0.35 17.00
CA THR A 32 9.43 1.11 18.20
C THR A 32 9.94 0.47 19.47
N ALA A 33 10.16 1.29 20.48
CA ALA A 33 10.60 0.85 21.79
C ALA A 33 9.75 1.53 22.88
N HIS A 34 9.21 0.73 23.79
CA HIS A 34 8.26 1.12 24.79
C HIS A 34 8.73 0.72 26.20
N GLU A 35 8.20 1.41 27.21
CA GLU A 35 8.46 1.13 28.60
C GLU A 35 7.73 -0.15 29.06
N THR A 36 6.51 -0.37 28.56
CA THR A 36 5.67 -1.47 29.01
C THR A 36 5.30 -2.44 27.89
N LYS A 37 4.98 -3.68 28.31
CA LYS A 37 4.48 -4.72 27.42
C LYS A 37 3.17 -4.27 26.73
N ASN A 38 2.28 -3.64 27.47
CA ASN A 38 0.97 -3.25 26.98
C ASN A 38 1.09 -2.18 25.87
N GLU A 39 1.91 -1.14 26.08
CA GLU A 39 2.15 -0.12 25.06
C GLU A 39 2.70 -0.72 23.76
N ALA A 40 3.66 -1.64 23.84
CA ALA A 40 4.22 -2.29 22.67
C ALA A 40 3.19 -3.20 21.97
N MET A 41 2.34 -3.89 22.73
CA MET A 41 1.28 -4.72 22.17
C MET A 41 0.21 -3.88 21.46
N GLU A 42 -0.22 -2.78 22.09
CA GLU A 42 -1.17 -1.83 21.51
C GLU A 42 -0.62 -1.23 20.19
N GLU A 43 0.64 -0.83 20.17
CA GLU A 43 1.31 -0.33 18.96
C GLU A 43 1.32 -1.38 17.86
N ALA A 44 1.68 -2.63 18.17
CA ALA A 44 1.69 -3.69 17.17
C ALA A 44 0.30 -3.95 16.58
N GLN A 45 -0.75 -3.93 17.41
CA GLN A 45 -2.14 -4.09 16.97
C GLN A 45 -2.61 -2.88 16.15
N GLN A 46 -2.29 -1.67 16.60
CA GLN A 46 -2.63 -0.43 15.91
C GLN A 46 -2.04 -0.40 14.50
N MET A 47 -0.77 -0.77 14.36
CA MET A 47 -0.13 -0.78 13.04
C MET A 47 -0.69 -1.85 12.11
N ASN A 48 -1.09 -3.01 12.64
CA ASN A 48 -1.83 -4.00 11.83
C ASN A 48 -3.16 -3.44 11.32
N GLN A 49 -3.89 -2.68 12.18
CA GLN A 49 -5.14 -2.02 11.78
C GLN A 49 -4.88 -0.92 10.73
N VAL A 50 -3.85 -0.10 10.90
CA VAL A 50 -3.48 0.93 9.90
C VAL A 50 -3.22 0.33 8.53
N TYR A 51 -2.54 -0.82 8.48
CA TYR A 51 -2.30 -1.53 7.22
C TYR A 51 -3.59 -2.10 6.62
N ALA A 52 -4.48 -2.66 7.44
CA ALA A 52 -5.78 -3.14 6.98
C ALA A 52 -6.61 -1.98 6.41
N ASP A 53 -6.72 -0.87 7.13
CA ASP A 53 -7.46 0.32 6.69
C ASP A 53 -6.90 0.89 5.39
N PHE A 54 -5.58 0.92 5.23
CA PHE A 54 -4.94 1.37 4.00
C PHE A 54 -5.27 0.44 2.82
N VAL A 55 -5.11 -0.86 3.01
CA VAL A 55 -5.35 -1.84 1.93
C VAL A 55 -6.82 -1.87 1.54
N GLU A 56 -7.75 -1.85 2.50
CA GLU A 56 -9.18 -1.86 2.21
C GLU A 56 -9.68 -0.54 1.61
N ASN A 57 -9.29 0.60 2.19
CA ASN A 57 -9.85 1.89 1.82
C ASN A 57 -9.18 2.57 0.62
N PHE A 58 -7.92 2.26 0.33
CA PHE A 58 -7.18 2.84 -0.79
C PHE A 58 -6.94 1.85 -1.93
N LEU A 59 -6.52 0.63 -1.61
CA LEU A 59 -6.32 -0.40 -2.61
C LEU A 59 -7.62 -1.14 -2.97
N ALA A 60 -8.69 -0.94 -2.22
CA ALA A 60 -9.98 -1.62 -2.37
C ALA A 60 -9.84 -3.16 -2.36
N ILE A 61 -8.95 -3.68 -1.54
CA ILE A 61 -8.68 -5.11 -1.37
C ILE A 61 -9.15 -5.53 0.02
N PRO A 62 -10.20 -6.35 0.15
CA PRO A 62 -10.59 -6.91 1.43
C PRO A 62 -9.47 -7.76 2.03
N VAL A 63 -9.21 -7.62 3.32
CA VAL A 63 -8.17 -8.40 4.02
C VAL A 63 -8.71 -9.11 5.24
N ILE A 64 -8.09 -10.23 5.55
CA ILE A 64 -8.30 -10.98 6.79
C ILE A 64 -7.15 -10.63 7.73
N GLN A 65 -7.50 -10.10 8.91
CA GLN A 65 -6.55 -9.85 9.97
C GLN A 65 -6.45 -11.07 10.90
N GLY A 66 -5.24 -11.41 11.34
CA GLY A 66 -5.04 -12.53 12.24
C GLY A 66 -3.66 -12.60 12.85
N LEU A 67 -3.52 -13.52 13.79
CA LEU A 67 -2.25 -13.92 14.38
C LEU A 67 -1.66 -15.09 13.62
N LYS A 68 -0.36 -15.03 13.35
CA LYS A 68 0.37 -16.18 12.80
C LYS A 68 0.54 -17.27 13.84
N SER A 69 0.43 -18.53 13.40
CA SER A 69 0.79 -19.68 14.21
C SER A 69 2.27 -19.63 14.64
N ALA A 70 2.63 -20.37 15.67
CA ALA A 70 4.00 -20.38 16.17
C ALA A 70 5.03 -20.80 15.10
N SER A 71 4.65 -21.68 14.17
CA SER A 71 5.52 -22.15 13.07
C SER A 71 5.73 -21.11 11.96
N GLU A 72 4.79 -20.17 11.79
CA GLU A 72 4.83 -19.15 10.76
C GLU A 72 5.22 -17.76 11.29
N ARG A 73 5.42 -17.68 12.61
CA ARG A 73 5.79 -16.45 13.30
C ARG A 73 7.19 -16.01 12.90
N PHE A 74 7.40 -14.69 12.84
CA PHE A 74 8.73 -14.13 12.66
C PHE A 74 9.67 -14.57 13.78
N ALA A 75 10.85 -15.08 13.41
CA ALA A 75 11.83 -15.57 14.38
C ALA A 75 12.25 -14.46 15.34
N GLY A 76 12.08 -14.70 16.64
CA GLY A 76 12.36 -13.71 17.69
C GLY A 76 11.18 -12.86 18.11
N ALA A 77 10.04 -12.89 17.41
CA ALA A 77 8.82 -12.24 17.86
C ALA A 77 8.03 -13.12 18.84
N GLU A 78 7.43 -12.52 19.85
CA GLU A 78 6.46 -13.20 20.72
C GLU A 78 5.11 -13.38 20.00
N GLU A 79 4.68 -12.36 19.26
CA GLU A 79 3.48 -12.42 18.43
C GLU A 79 3.71 -11.74 17.08
N THR A 80 3.02 -12.23 16.05
CA THR A 80 3.03 -11.63 14.72
C THR A 80 1.60 -11.48 14.22
N PHE A 81 1.13 -10.25 14.14
CA PHE A 81 -0.10 -9.89 13.45
C PHE A 81 0.16 -9.80 11.94
N CYS A 82 -0.82 -10.16 11.15
CA CYS A 82 -0.72 -10.03 9.71
C CYS A 82 -2.06 -9.68 9.08
N ILE A 83 -2.00 -9.09 7.92
CA ILE A 83 -3.12 -8.94 7.00
C ILE A 83 -2.87 -9.84 5.79
N ALA A 84 -3.88 -10.59 5.39
CA ALA A 84 -3.85 -11.47 4.24
C ALA A 84 -4.98 -11.13 3.27
N ALA A 85 -4.64 -10.93 2.00
CA ALA A 85 -5.58 -10.69 0.92
C ALA A 85 -5.84 -11.98 0.13
N LEU A 86 -7.09 -12.25 -0.25
CA LEU A 86 -7.44 -13.37 -1.10
C LEU A 86 -7.29 -12.96 -2.56
N MET A 87 -6.46 -13.69 -3.31
CA MET A 87 -6.24 -13.45 -4.73
C MET A 87 -7.30 -14.16 -5.59
N GLN A 88 -7.41 -13.78 -6.87
CA GLN A 88 -8.40 -14.35 -7.80
C GLN A 88 -8.26 -15.86 -7.99
N ASP A 89 -7.05 -16.41 -7.81
CA ASP A 89 -6.78 -17.85 -7.86
C ASP A 89 -7.11 -18.60 -6.55
N GLY A 90 -7.74 -17.94 -5.59
CA GLY A 90 -8.13 -18.50 -4.30
C GLY A 90 -6.99 -18.62 -3.28
N LYS A 91 -5.78 -18.16 -3.59
CA LYS A 91 -4.66 -18.19 -2.66
C LYS A 91 -4.59 -16.93 -1.81
N ALA A 92 -4.19 -17.10 -0.55
CA ALA A 92 -3.96 -15.99 0.35
C ALA A 92 -2.57 -15.39 0.12
N LEU A 93 -2.50 -14.05 -0.03
CA LEU A 93 -1.27 -13.29 -0.10
C LEU A 93 -1.07 -12.51 1.21
N GLN A 94 0.06 -12.71 1.88
CA GLN A 94 0.45 -11.86 3.00
C GLN A 94 0.72 -10.44 2.50
N ALA A 95 -0.10 -9.48 2.93
CA ALA A 95 -0.06 -8.11 2.46
C ALA A 95 0.70 -7.16 3.41
N GLY A 96 0.75 -7.46 4.71
CA GLY A 96 1.49 -6.70 5.70
C GLY A 96 1.67 -7.49 6.99
N THR A 97 2.64 -7.09 7.80
CA THR A 97 2.89 -7.69 9.13
C THR A 97 3.23 -6.65 10.16
N SER A 98 2.84 -6.94 11.40
CA SER A 98 3.22 -6.19 12.59
C SER A 98 3.62 -7.17 13.69
N HIS A 99 4.82 -6.99 14.22
CA HIS A 99 5.43 -7.91 15.17
C HIS A 99 5.50 -7.28 16.56
N PHE A 100 4.97 -7.96 17.54
CA PHE A 100 5.32 -7.73 18.93
C PHE A 100 6.57 -8.56 19.25
N LEU A 101 7.70 -7.89 19.42
CA LEU A 101 9.01 -8.53 19.59
C LEU A 101 9.30 -8.90 21.06
N GLY A 102 8.44 -8.42 21.98
CA GLY A 102 8.72 -8.56 23.40
C GLY A 102 10.03 -7.85 23.77
N GLN A 103 10.85 -8.50 24.57
CA GLN A 103 12.19 -8.05 24.95
C GLN A 103 13.31 -8.90 24.30
N ASN A 104 13.00 -9.79 23.37
CA ASN A 104 13.96 -10.75 22.83
C ASN A 104 15.13 -10.06 22.15
N PHE A 105 14.85 -9.14 21.22
CA PHE A 105 15.89 -8.38 20.54
C PHE A 105 16.56 -7.35 21.46
N ALA A 106 15.77 -6.73 22.35
CA ALA A 106 16.32 -5.79 23.33
C ALA A 106 17.38 -6.45 24.21
N LYS A 107 17.15 -7.68 24.68
CA LYS A 107 18.13 -8.46 25.44
C LYS A 107 19.33 -8.88 24.59
N ALA A 108 19.11 -9.28 23.34
CA ALA A 108 20.19 -9.69 22.45
C ALA A 108 21.14 -8.55 22.09
N PHE A 109 20.61 -7.32 21.94
CA PHE A 109 21.38 -6.13 21.57
C PHE A 109 21.66 -5.18 22.72
N ASP A 110 21.33 -5.56 23.96
CA ASP A 110 21.48 -4.78 25.20
C ASP A 110 20.83 -3.38 25.15
N VAL A 111 19.61 -3.32 24.56
CA VAL A 111 18.85 -2.06 24.45
C VAL A 111 18.02 -1.84 25.70
N LYS A 112 18.38 -0.85 26.49
CA LYS A 112 17.80 -0.53 27.79
C LYS A 112 17.31 0.92 27.86
N PHE A 113 16.42 1.16 28.80
CA PHE A 113 15.98 2.50 29.17
C PHE A 113 16.06 2.68 30.71
N ALA A 114 16.10 3.91 31.17
CA ALA A 114 16.02 4.21 32.60
C ALA A 114 14.53 4.31 33.01
N THR A 115 14.13 3.46 33.96
CA THR A 115 12.79 3.53 34.54
C THR A 115 12.59 4.77 35.39
N LYS A 116 11.38 5.08 35.80
CA LYS A 116 11.06 6.20 36.70
C LYS A 116 11.77 6.11 38.05
N GLU A 117 12.12 4.90 38.49
CA GLU A 117 12.86 4.62 39.71
C GLU A 117 14.39 4.70 39.50
N GLY A 118 14.86 5.09 38.32
CA GLY A 118 16.28 5.19 37.98
C GLY A 118 16.99 3.86 37.75
N LYS A 119 16.25 2.75 37.60
CA LYS A 119 16.81 1.44 37.27
C LYS A 119 16.85 1.26 35.73
N LEU A 120 17.79 0.47 35.24
CA LEU A 120 17.81 0.09 33.86
C LEU A 120 16.95 -1.16 33.64
N ASP A 121 16.09 -1.13 32.62
CA ASP A 121 15.32 -2.28 32.17
C ASP A 121 15.36 -2.39 30.64
N TYR A 122 15.09 -3.56 30.08
CA TYR A 122 15.03 -3.78 28.65
C TYR A 122 13.74 -3.22 28.07
N VAL A 123 13.84 -2.58 26.90
CA VAL A 123 12.67 -2.06 26.20
C VAL A 123 11.77 -3.19 25.66
N TRP A 124 10.48 -2.93 25.62
CA TRP A 124 9.51 -3.71 24.86
C TRP A 124 9.46 -3.17 23.43
N ALA A 125 9.69 -4.02 22.44
CA ALA A 125 9.90 -3.56 21.07
C ALA A 125 8.82 -4.09 20.11
N THR A 126 8.57 -3.31 19.06
CA THR A 126 7.79 -3.75 17.89
C THR A 126 8.57 -3.51 16.61
N SER A 127 8.18 -4.23 15.57
CA SER A 127 8.53 -3.89 14.20
C SER A 127 7.36 -4.19 13.26
N TRP A 128 7.17 -3.36 12.27
CA TRP A 128 6.05 -3.51 11.33
C TRP A 128 6.42 -2.98 9.95
N GLY A 129 5.79 -3.51 8.92
CA GLY A 129 6.15 -3.13 7.57
C GLY A 129 5.22 -3.63 6.47
N VAL A 130 5.25 -2.86 5.37
CA VAL A 130 4.65 -3.19 4.08
C VAL A 130 5.64 -2.88 2.97
N SER A 131 5.55 -3.57 1.85
CA SER A 131 6.49 -3.42 0.75
C SER A 131 5.77 -3.22 -0.59
N THR A 132 6.53 -3.04 -1.65
CA THR A 132 6.05 -3.02 -3.03
C THR A 132 5.31 -4.31 -3.45
N ARG A 133 5.26 -5.34 -2.60
CA ARG A 133 4.34 -6.48 -2.75
C ARG A 133 2.88 -6.03 -2.86
N LEU A 134 2.49 -4.92 -2.22
CA LEU A 134 1.14 -4.37 -2.33
C LEU A 134 0.80 -3.93 -3.76
N MET A 135 1.77 -3.53 -4.57
CA MET A 135 1.56 -3.27 -6.00
C MET A 135 1.19 -4.55 -6.74
N GLY A 136 1.87 -5.66 -6.43
CA GLY A 136 1.52 -6.97 -6.96
C GLY A 136 0.12 -7.42 -6.52
N ALA A 137 -0.22 -7.22 -5.25
CA ALA A 137 -1.56 -7.52 -4.73
C ALA A 137 -2.64 -6.73 -5.48
N LEU A 138 -2.43 -5.44 -5.70
CA LEU A 138 -3.33 -4.57 -6.45
C LEU A 138 -3.57 -5.07 -7.87
N ILE A 139 -2.49 -5.35 -8.59
CA ILE A 139 -2.55 -5.85 -9.97
C ILE A 139 -3.29 -7.20 -10.02
N MET A 140 -2.93 -8.13 -9.14
CA MET A 140 -3.53 -9.48 -9.10
C MET A 140 -5.00 -9.46 -8.68
N THR A 141 -5.46 -8.44 -7.96
CA THR A 141 -6.84 -8.33 -7.51
C THR A 141 -7.74 -7.65 -8.54
N HIS A 142 -7.27 -6.58 -9.18
CA HIS A 142 -8.13 -5.69 -9.97
C HIS A 142 -7.86 -5.72 -11.47
N SER A 143 -6.62 -5.97 -11.88
CA SER A 143 -6.23 -5.88 -13.30
C SER A 143 -6.62 -7.12 -14.09
N ASP A 144 -6.69 -6.95 -15.41
CA ASP A 144 -7.01 -8.00 -16.37
C ASP A 144 -6.04 -7.99 -17.56
N ASP A 145 -6.33 -8.78 -18.59
CA ASP A 145 -5.49 -8.88 -19.80
C ASP A 145 -5.52 -7.62 -20.69
N ASN A 146 -6.45 -6.68 -20.45
CA ASN A 146 -6.53 -5.41 -21.20
C ASN A 146 -5.61 -4.34 -20.60
N GLY A 147 -5.33 -4.42 -19.30
CA GLY A 147 -4.44 -3.47 -18.67
C GLY A 147 -4.55 -3.39 -17.15
N LEU A 148 -3.96 -2.33 -16.63
CA LEU A 148 -3.99 -2.00 -15.21
C LEU A 148 -5.37 -1.43 -14.85
N VAL A 149 -5.96 -1.90 -13.76
CA VAL A 149 -7.17 -1.33 -13.16
C VAL A 149 -6.82 -0.77 -11.78
N LEU A 150 -7.02 0.52 -11.60
CA LEU A 150 -6.72 1.22 -10.36
C LEU A 150 -7.99 1.64 -9.62
N PRO A 151 -8.09 1.37 -8.32
CA PRO A 151 -9.13 1.97 -7.50
C PRO A 151 -9.07 3.50 -7.56
N PRO A 152 -10.22 4.21 -7.55
CA PRO A 152 -10.25 5.67 -7.73
C PRO A 152 -9.36 6.46 -6.76
N LYS A 153 -9.19 5.99 -5.52
CA LYS A 153 -8.33 6.67 -4.53
C LYS A 153 -6.83 6.58 -4.85
N LEU A 154 -6.41 5.59 -5.65
CA LEU A 154 -5.03 5.43 -6.09
C LEU A 154 -4.78 5.99 -7.49
N ALA A 155 -5.80 6.08 -8.31
CA ALA A 155 -5.67 6.54 -9.68
C ALA A 155 -5.15 7.99 -9.73
N PRO A 156 -3.99 8.26 -10.37
CA PRO A 156 -3.49 9.63 -10.55
C PRO A 156 -4.48 10.51 -11.34
N ILE A 157 -5.21 9.88 -12.26
CA ILE A 157 -6.28 10.48 -13.04
C ILE A 157 -7.53 9.65 -12.80
N GLN A 158 -8.50 10.22 -12.07
CA GLN A 158 -9.75 9.53 -11.76
C GLN A 158 -10.77 9.59 -12.91
N VAL A 159 -10.70 10.65 -13.71
CA VAL A 159 -11.59 10.87 -14.87
C VAL A 159 -10.78 11.40 -16.04
N ALA A 160 -10.83 10.70 -17.18
CA ALA A 160 -10.30 11.17 -18.45
C ALA A 160 -11.45 11.54 -19.39
N ILE A 161 -11.52 12.80 -19.79
CA ILE A 161 -12.50 13.30 -20.76
C ILE A 161 -11.87 13.24 -22.16
N VAL A 162 -12.43 12.43 -23.05
CA VAL A 162 -11.96 12.28 -24.44
C VAL A 162 -13.03 12.84 -25.36
N PRO A 163 -12.75 13.93 -26.12
CA PRO A 163 -13.72 14.52 -27.03
C PRO A 163 -13.85 13.70 -28.31
N ILE A 164 -15.08 13.55 -28.80
CA ILE A 164 -15.38 12.91 -30.10
C ILE A 164 -16.09 13.94 -30.97
N TYR A 165 -15.49 14.32 -32.06
CA TYR A 165 -16.01 15.33 -33.00
C TYR A 165 -15.62 14.98 -34.45
N LYS A 166 -16.36 15.58 -35.40
CA LYS A 166 -16.10 15.46 -36.83
C LYS A 166 -15.77 16.81 -37.50
N THR A 167 -16.23 17.92 -36.90
CA THR A 167 -16.00 19.27 -37.44
C THR A 167 -15.37 20.17 -36.38
N GLU A 168 -14.77 21.27 -36.82
CA GLU A 168 -14.13 22.23 -35.92
C GLU A 168 -15.16 22.93 -35.01
N GLU A 169 -16.38 23.22 -35.51
CA GLU A 169 -17.45 23.80 -34.71
C GLU A 169 -17.85 22.86 -33.55
N GLN A 170 -17.93 21.53 -33.83
CA GLN A 170 -18.19 20.51 -32.78
C GLN A 170 -17.04 20.46 -31.78
N ARG A 171 -15.79 20.55 -32.22
CA ARG A 171 -14.62 20.55 -31.33
C ARG A 171 -14.69 21.70 -30.33
N ILE A 172 -14.98 22.92 -30.84
CA ILE A 172 -15.09 24.13 -29.99
C ILE A 172 -16.24 23.99 -28.98
N ALA A 173 -17.41 23.55 -29.44
CA ALA A 173 -18.57 23.37 -28.55
C ALA A 173 -18.33 22.34 -27.46
N ILE A 174 -17.72 21.19 -27.82
CA ILE A 174 -17.38 20.14 -26.86
C ILE A 174 -16.32 20.62 -25.86
N ALA A 175 -15.29 21.36 -26.33
CA ALA A 175 -14.27 21.90 -25.45
C ALA A 175 -14.82 22.78 -24.34
N LEU A 176 -15.79 23.65 -24.67
CA LEU A 176 -16.47 24.51 -23.68
C LEU A 176 -17.20 23.69 -22.59
N VAL A 177 -17.90 22.64 -23.00
CA VAL A 177 -18.60 21.73 -22.07
C VAL A 177 -17.59 20.94 -21.23
N ALA A 178 -16.54 20.42 -21.86
CA ALA A 178 -15.52 19.61 -21.20
C ALA A 178 -14.74 20.41 -20.13
N GLU A 179 -14.36 21.68 -20.44
CA GLU A 179 -13.68 22.52 -19.44
C GLU A 179 -14.62 22.86 -18.27
N LYS A 180 -15.90 23.13 -18.51
CA LYS A 180 -16.87 23.33 -17.42
C LYS A 180 -17.02 22.08 -16.55
N LEU A 181 -17.12 20.90 -17.16
CA LEU A 181 -17.20 19.64 -16.43
C LEU A 181 -15.92 19.39 -15.62
N LYS A 182 -14.77 19.62 -16.22
CA LYS A 182 -13.46 19.51 -15.56
C LYS A 182 -13.38 20.39 -14.30
N GLU A 183 -13.81 21.65 -14.37
CA GLU A 183 -13.83 22.53 -13.21
C GLU A 183 -14.83 22.06 -12.13
N GLN A 184 -15.98 21.54 -12.51
CA GLN A 184 -16.94 20.95 -11.58
C GLN A 184 -16.38 19.71 -10.87
N LEU A 185 -15.65 18.85 -11.57
CA LEU A 185 -15.00 17.67 -10.98
C LEU A 185 -13.86 18.08 -10.03
N LYS A 186 -13.02 19.02 -10.45
CA LYS A 186 -11.95 19.56 -9.60
C LYS A 186 -12.47 20.21 -8.31
N SER A 187 -13.60 20.90 -8.37
CA SER A 187 -14.21 21.50 -7.17
C SER A 187 -14.67 20.47 -6.16
N LYS A 188 -14.83 19.20 -6.57
CA LYS A 188 -15.12 18.04 -5.73
C LYS A 188 -13.86 17.21 -5.36
N SER A 189 -12.67 17.78 -5.58
CA SER A 189 -11.38 17.10 -5.36
C SER A 189 -11.19 15.84 -6.19
N ILE A 190 -11.83 15.74 -7.36
CA ILE A 190 -11.64 14.64 -8.31
C ILE A 190 -10.54 15.04 -9.29
N SER A 191 -9.50 14.20 -9.42
CA SER A 191 -8.45 14.40 -10.40
C SER A 191 -8.98 14.10 -11.81
N VAL A 192 -8.86 15.08 -12.71
CA VAL A 192 -9.43 14.98 -14.04
C VAL A 192 -8.48 15.53 -15.10
N THR A 193 -8.39 14.82 -16.22
CA THR A 193 -7.72 15.30 -17.42
C THR A 193 -8.72 15.47 -18.55
N PHE A 194 -8.53 16.50 -19.38
CA PHE A 194 -9.22 16.66 -20.65
C PHE A 194 -8.20 16.47 -21.77
N ASP A 195 -8.33 15.36 -22.50
CA ASP A 195 -7.41 15.02 -23.60
C ASP A 195 -7.85 15.67 -24.90
N ASN A 196 -7.50 16.93 -25.05
CA ASN A 196 -7.82 17.74 -26.24
C ASN A 196 -6.78 17.61 -27.36
N ARG A 197 -5.84 16.67 -27.29
CA ARG A 197 -4.86 16.43 -28.36
C ARG A 197 -5.60 16.09 -29.67
N ASP A 198 -5.32 16.82 -30.73
CA ASP A 198 -5.96 16.66 -32.05
C ASP A 198 -5.25 15.70 -32.99
N ASN A 199 -3.98 15.40 -32.71
CA ASN A 199 -3.15 14.46 -33.48
C ASN A 199 -3.42 12.98 -33.20
N PHE A 200 -4.31 12.66 -32.25
CA PHE A 200 -4.70 11.29 -31.92
C PHE A 200 -6.21 11.09 -32.03
N LYS A 201 -6.59 9.97 -32.64
CA LYS A 201 -8.00 9.55 -32.73
C LYS A 201 -8.56 9.15 -31.37
N PRO A 202 -9.87 9.30 -31.12
CA PRO A 202 -10.50 8.94 -29.83
C PRO A 202 -10.19 7.51 -29.39
N GLY A 203 -10.26 6.51 -30.27
CA GLY A 203 -9.95 5.12 -29.93
C GLY A 203 -8.53 4.90 -29.40
N TYR A 204 -7.53 5.62 -29.95
CA TYR A 204 -6.17 5.58 -29.42
C TYR A 204 -6.09 6.17 -28.01
N LYS A 205 -6.80 7.29 -27.77
CA LYS A 205 -6.83 7.93 -26.45
C LYS A 205 -7.49 7.02 -25.40
N PHE A 206 -8.62 6.39 -25.73
CA PHE A 206 -9.27 5.42 -24.85
C PHE A 206 -8.33 4.28 -24.48
N ASN A 207 -7.71 3.64 -25.45
CA ASN A 207 -6.77 2.56 -25.23
C ASN A 207 -5.59 2.99 -24.34
N GLN A 208 -5.07 4.22 -24.50
CA GLN A 208 -4.00 4.73 -23.65
C GLN A 208 -4.40 4.85 -22.17
N TYR A 209 -5.64 5.26 -21.90
CA TYR A 209 -6.13 5.35 -20.52
C TYR A 209 -6.48 3.97 -19.96
N GLU A 210 -7.08 3.10 -20.77
CA GLU A 210 -7.41 1.73 -20.40
C GLU A 210 -6.17 0.91 -19.97
N ILE A 211 -5.06 1.00 -20.69
CA ILE A 211 -3.80 0.31 -20.32
C ILE A 211 -3.22 0.83 -18.99
N LYS A 212 -3.42 2.11 -18.69
CA LYS A 212 -2.85 2.75 -17.51
C LYS A 212 -3.67 2.59 -16.23
N GLY A 213 -4.92 2.20 -16.34
CA GLY A 213 -5.87 2.06 -15.24
C GLY A 213 -6.62 3.32 -14.88
#